data_dde129fc1b117bda92e88f83f5dfac3d
#
_entry.id   dde129fc1b117bda92e88f83f5dfac3d
#
_cell.length_a   1.000
_cell.length_b   1.000
_cell.length_c   1.000
_cell.angle_alpha   90.00
_cell.angle_beta   90.00
_cell.angle_gamma   90.00
#
_symmetry.space_group_name_H-M   'P 1'
#
loop_
_entity.id
_entity.type
_entity.pdbx_description
1 polymer ?
#
loop_
_entity_poly.entity_id
_entity_poly.type
_entity_poly.pdbx_seq_one_letter_code
_entity_poly.pdbx_strand_id
1 'polypeptide(L)'
;LFMLPSLIFFIGFVIIPMVMCVVTSLFDSTMGKDSVDVFIGLSNYVELFHDDIFLRAFKNTLLIVVVSVPVVCVFSLWVASVIYDLKGWATSAFRVIFYLPVVTGSVAVTVVWKWMFNNYYGIFNYLGKSAGLISENINWLGDERFALWCIILILLTTSVGQPIVLY
;
A
#
# COMPACT_ATOMS: atom_id res chain seq x y z
N LEU A 1 15.88 -30.79 -8.62
CA LEU A 1 16.48 -31.11 -7.30
C LEU A 1 16.83 -29.85 -6.51
N PHE A 2 17.46 -28.82 -7.10
CA PHE A 2 17.84 -27.56 -6.40
C PHE A 2 16.65 -26.71 -5.94
N MET A 3 15.49 -26.84 -6.54
CA MET A 3 14.27 -26.12 -6.14
C MET A 3 13.46 -26.85 -5.04
N LEU A 4 13.77 -28.10 -4.74
CA LEU A 4 13.02 -28.91 -3.76
C LEU A 4 12.93 -28.24 -2.35
N PRO A 5 14.02 -27.73 -1.75
CA PRO A 5 13.94 -27.10 -0.46
C PRO A 5 13.00 -25.88 -0.46
N SER A 6 13.12 -25.03 -1.49
CA SER A 6 12.26 -23.84 -1.63
C SER A 6 10.78 -24.22 -1.83
N LEU A 7 10.50 -25.28 -2.59
CA LEU A 7 9.15 -25.80 -2.80
C LEU A 7 8.53 -26.37 -1.52
N ILE A 8 9.30 -27.08 -0.72
CA ILE A 8 8.83 -27.60 0.58
C ILE A 8 8.44 -26.47 1.52
N PHE A 9 9.29 -25.44 1.63
CA PHE A 9 8.97 -24.26 2.43
C PHE A 9 7.75 -23.49 1.88
N PHE A 10 7.66 -23.33 0.57
CA PHE A 10 6.53 -22.67 -0.06
C PHE A 10 5.22 -23.41 0.17
N ILE A 11 5.21 -24.73 -0.01
CA ILE A 11 4.01 -25.55 0.28
C ILE A 11 3.67 -25.50 1.76
N GLY A 12 4.65 -25.70 2.65
CA GLY A 12 4.43 -25.75 4.09
C GLY A 12 3.96 -24.43 4.70
N PHE A 13 4.52 -23.31 4.27
CA PHE A 13 4.25 -22.02 4.91
C PHE A 13 3.31 -21.10 4.12
N VAL A 14 3.03 -21.39 2.85
CA VAL A 14 2.13 -20.59 2.03
C VAL A 14 0.90 -21.39 1.64
N ILE A 15 1.07 -22.51 0.96
CA ILE A 15 -0.07 -23.29 0.42
C ILE A 15 -0.92 -23.91 1.51
N ILE A 16 -0.29 -24.59 2.47
CA ILE A 16 -1.05 -25.25 3.56
C ILE A 16 -1.83 -24.23 4.39
N PRO A 17 -1.26 -23.13 4.92
CA PRO A 17 -2.04 -22.13 5.64
C PRO A 17 -3.13 -21.48 4.77
N MET A 18 -2.89 -21.26 3.48
CA MET A 18 -3.90 -20.71 2.58
C MET A 18 -5.11 -21.66 2.43
N VAL A 19 -4.87 -22.95 2.26
CA VAL A 19 -5.95 -23.96 2.22
C VAL A 19 -6.66 -24.04 3.56
N MET A 20 -5.90 -24.01 4.68
CA MET A 20 -6.51 -23.99 6.02
C MET A 20 -7.41 -22.76 6.22
N CYS A 21 -6.99 -21.56 5.80
CA CYS A 21 -7.83 -20.36 5.86
C CYS A 21 -9.14 -20.53 5.09
N VAL A 22 -9.10 -21.11 3.89
CA VAL A 22 -10.32 -21.39 3.10
C VAL A 22 -11.21 -22.41 3.80
N VAL A 23 -10.65 -23.46 4.37
CA VAL A 23 -11.42 -24.46 5.10
C VAL A 23 -12.03 -23.86 6.35
N THR A 24 -11.24 -23.17 7.19
CA THR A 24 -11.74 -22.56 8.43
C THR A 24 -12.77 -21.47 8.18
N SER A 25 -12.73 -20.77 7.03
CA SER A 25 -13.74 -19.77 6.68
C SER A 25 -15.15 -20.33 6.50
N LEU A 26 -15.29 -21.65 6.35
CA LEU A 26 -16.58 -22.33 6.24
C LEU A 26 -17.13 -22.80 7.60
N PHE A 27 -16.38 -22.60 8.67
CA PHE A 27 -16.76 -22.97 10.03
C PHE A 27 -16.93 -21.72 10.89
N ASP A 28 -17.82 -21.81 11.87
CA ASP A 28 -17.87 -20.87 12.98
C ASP A 28 -16.89 -21.36 14.05
N SER A 29 -15.75 -20.70 14.11
CA SER A 29 -14.68 -21.00 15.07
C SER A 29 -14.65 -19.91 16.14
N THR A 30 -15.43 -20.08 17.19
CA THR A 30 -15.34 -19.19 18.36
C THR A 30 -14.08 -19.51 19.16
N MET A 31 -13.22 -18.51 19.36
CA MET A 31 -12.02 -18.65 20.20
C MET A 31 -12.41 -18.88 21.67
N GLY A 32 -12.57 -20.14 22.08
CA GLY A 32 -12.82 -20.53 23.47
C GLY A 32 -12.36 -21.96 23.75
N LYS A 33 -12.10 -22.28 25.02
CA LYS A 33 -11.61 -23.58 25.43
C LYS A 33 -12.57 -24.76 25.15
N ASP A 34 -13.85 -24.43 24.89
CA ASP A 34 -14.94 -25.38 24.65
C ASP A 34 -15.61 -25.15 23.27
N SER A 35 -14.93 -24.49 22.36
CA SER A 35 -15.49 -24.19 21.02
C SER A 35 -15.52 -25.45 20.15
N VAL A 36 -16.71 -25.83 19.76
CA VAL A 36 -16.92 -26.84 18.72
C VAL A 36 -17.02 -26.10 17.39
N ASP A 37 -16.11 -26.42 16.48
CA ASP A 37 -16.18 -25.87 15.12
C ASP A 37 -17.46 -26.36 14.44
N VAL A 38 -18.40 -25.47 14.22
CA VAL A 38 -19.67 -25.78 13.56
C VAL A 38 -19.55 -25.39 12.09
N PHE A 39 -19.83 -26.34 11.21
CA PHE A 39 -19.85 -26.05 9.78
C PHE A 39 -21.07 -25.17 9.42
N ILE A 40 -20.80 -23.95 8.98
CA ILE A 40 -21.83 -22.95 8.62
C ILE A 40 -21.84 -22.62 7.13
N GLY A 41 -21.01 -23.30 6.33
CA GLY A 41 -20.94 -23.08 4.88
C GLY A 41 -20.51 -21.65 4.52
N LEU A 42 -21.30 -20.96 3.71
CA LEU A 42 -20.98 -19.60 3.23
C LEU A 42 -21.54 -18.47 4.11
N SER A 43 -22.04 -18.79 5.31
CA SER A 43 -22.66 -17.78 6.19
C SER A 43 -21.70 -16.62 6.54
N ASN A 44 -20.43 -16.93 6.82
CA ASN A 44 -19.41 -15.91 7.07
C ASN A 44 -19.26 -14.93 5.89
N TYR A 45 -19.36 -15.41 4.66
CA TYR A 45 -19.25 -14.56 3.47
C TYR A 45 -20.49 -13.68 3.29
N VAL A 46 -21.67 -14.23 3.59
CA VAL A 46 -22.93 -13.46 3.54
C VAL A 46 -22.89 -12.33 4.57
N GLU A 47 -22.45 -12.62 5.81
CA GLU A 47 -22.29 -11.61 6.85
C GLU A 47 -21.26 -10.55 6.45
N LEU A 48 -20.12 -10.96 5.90
CA LEU A 48 -19.07 -10.05 5.43
C LEU A 48 -19.60 -9.05 4.39
N PHE A 49 -20.44 -9.47 3.45
CA PHE A 49 -21.01 -8.58 2.45
C PHE A 49 -22.14 -7.68 2.98
N HIS A 50 -22.60 -7.90 4.21
CA HIS A 50 -23.53 -7.03 4.91
C HIS A 50 -22.84 -6.13 5.95
N ASP A 51 -21.54 -6.34 6.18
CA ASP A 51 -20.76 -5.49 7.09
C ASP A 51 -20.34 -4.19 6.38
N ASP A 52 -20.87 -3.08 6.86
CA ASP A 52 -20.56 -1.74 6.35
C ASP A 52 -19.08 -1.39 6.48
N ILE A 53 -18.40 -1.89 7.53
CA ILE A 53 -16.98 -1.64 7.76
C ILE A 53 -16.16 -2.34 6.66
N PHE A 54 -16.48 -3.60 6.40
CA PHE A 54 -15.84 -4.37 5.34
C PHE A 54 -16.06 -3.72 3.96
N LEU A 55 -17.30 -3.36 3.62
CA LEU A 55 -17.62 -2.74 2.34
C LEU A 55 -16.88 -1.41 2.15
N ARG A 56 -16.77 -0.59 3.20
CA ARG A 56 -16.01 0.65 3.18
C ARG A 56 -14.51 0.38 2.98
N ALA A 57 -13.94 -0.56 3.72
CA ALA A 57 -12.55 -0.96 3.59
C ALA A 57 -12.23 -1.51 2.19
N PHE A 58 -13.13 -2.33 1.63
CA PHE A 58 -13.01 -2.88 0.28
C PHE A 58 -13.03 -1.78 -0.79
N LYS A 59 -13.98 -0.83 -0.71
CA LYS A 59 -14.04 0.32 -1.61
C LYS A 59 -12.78 1.17 -1.54
N ASN A 60 -12.29 1.45 -0.34
CA ASN A 60 -11.06 2.22 -0.16
C ASN A 60 -9.84 1.51 -0.77
N THR A 61 -9.72 0.20 -0.54
CA THR A 61 -8.65 -0.62 -1.15
C THR A 61 -8.74 -0.62 -2.66
N LEU A 62 -9.94 -0.82 -3.21
CA LEU A 62 -10.16 -0.78 -4.65
C LEU A 62 -9.77 0.57 -5.25
N LEU A 63 -10.16 1.68 -4.60
CA LEU A 63 -9.80 3.02 -5.04
C LEU A 63 -8.29 3.23 -5.01
N ILE A 64 -7.61 2.80 -3.94
CA ILE A 64 -6.14 2.85 -3.87
C ILE A 64 -5.52 2.11 -5.05
N VAL A 65 -5.94 0.89 -5.32
CA VAL A 65 -5.39 0.06 -6.41
C VAL A 65 -5.65 0.70 -7.78
N VAL A 66 -6.90 1.07 -8.07
CA VAL A 66 -7.31 1.64 -9.36
C VAL A 66 -6.62 2.97 -9.65
N VAL A 67 -6.31 3.77 -8.64
CA VAL A 67 -5.60 5.04 -8.82
C VAL A 67 -4.09 4.83 -8.81
N SER A 68 -3.54 4.12 -7.83
CA SER A 68 -2.09 4.04 -7.64
C SER A 68 -1.41 3.22 -8.73
N VAL A 69 -1.97 2.07 -9.11
CA VAL A 69 -1.31 1.17 -10.07
C VAL A 69 -1.14 1.81 -11.45
N PRO A 70 -2.18 2.37 -12.09
CA PRO A 70 -2.00 3.03 -13.39
C PRO A 70 -1.06 4.22 -13.32
N VAL A 71 -1.16 5.04 -12.26
CA VAL A 71 -0.29 6.21 -12.11
C VAL A 71 1.17 5.80 -11.92
N VAL A 72 1.46 4.80 -11.08
CA VAL A 72 2.82 4.27 -10.91
C VAL A 72 3.35 3.71 -12.24
N CYS A 73 2.56 2.90 -12.95
CA CYS A 73 2.99 2.31 -14.21
C CYS A 73 3.28 3.39 -15.27
N VAL A 74 2.34 4.29 -15.51
CA VAL A 74 2.49 5.35 -16.53
C VAL A 74 3.65 6.28 -16.18
N PHE A 75 3.74 6.72 -14.94
CA PHE A 75 4.80 7.62 -14.49
C PHE A 75 6.17 6.93 -14.56
N SER A 76 6.28 5.68 -14.14
CA SER A 76 7.55 4.93 -14.18
C SER A 76 8.02 4.68 -15.62
N LEU A 77 7.10 4.33 -16.52
CA LEU A 77 7.41 4.18 -17.95
C LEU A 77 7.83 5.50 -18.56
N TRP A 78 7.15 6.60 -18.26
CA TRP A 78 7.51 7.93 -18.73
C TRP A 78 8.91 8.33 -18.25
N VAL A 79 9.20 8.17 -16.96
CA VAL A 79 10.52 8.48 -16.39
C VAL A 79 11.59 7.59 -17.01
N ALA A 80 11.36 6.28 -17.13
CA ALA A 80 12.29 5.35 -17.73
C ALA A 80 12.60 5.72 -19.18
N SER A 81 11.58 6.12 -19.96
CA SER A 81 11.73 6.61 -21.34
C SER A 81 12.60 7.87 -21.42
N VAL A 82 12.37 8.84 -20.52
CA VAL A 82 13.18 10.07 -20.48
C VAL A 82 14.63 9.79 -20.08
N ILE A 83 14.85 8.86 -19.15
CA ILE A 83 16.20 8.50 -18.68
C ILE A 83 16.94 7.66 -19.71
N TYR A 84 16.24 6.95 -20.59
CA TYR A 84 16.85 6.06 -21.59
C TYR A 84 17.83 6.78 -22.51
N ASP A 85 17.49 8.01 -22.92
CA ASP A 85 18.31 8.83 -23.82
C ASP A 85 19.47 9.54 -23.11
N LEU A 86 19.52 9.50 -21.78
CA LEU A 86 20.60 10.12 -21.01
C LEU A 86 21.86 9.25 -21.03
N LYS A 87 23.02 9.91 -21.06
CA LYS A 87 24.32 9.23 -21.13
C LYS A 87 24.96 9.03 -19.73
N GLY A 88 25.46 7.80 -19.51
CA GLY A 88 26.42 7.49 -18.46
C GLY A 88 25.97 7.79 -17.04
N TRP A 89 26.67 8.70 -16.35
CA TRP A 89 26.46 9.01 -14.95
C TRP A 89 25.07 9.58 -14.62
N ALA A 90 24.47 10.32 -15.57
CA ALA A 90 23.15 10.94 -15.37
C ALA A 90 22.07 9.87 -15.22
N THR A 91 22.04 8.84 -16.08
CA THR A 91 21.11 7.70 -15.96
C THR A 91 21.24 7.02 -14.60
N SER A 92 22.48 6.78 -14.14
CA SER A 92 22.73 6.16 -12.84
C SER A 92 22.27 7.05 -11.69
N ALA A 93 22.52 8.35 -11.77
CA ALA A 93 22.09 9.31 -10.75
C ALA A 93 20.55 9.36 -10.62
N PHE A 94 19.84 9.43 -11.73
CA PHE A 94 18.37 9.41 -11.71
C PHE A 94 17.82 8.11 -11.13
N ARG A 95 18.35 6.95 -11.52
CA ARG A 95 17.96 5.65 -10.95
C ARG A 95 18.18 5.61 -9.43
N VAL A 96 19.32 6.09 -8.95
CA VAL A 96 19.62 6.17 -7.51
C VAL A 96 18.60 7.07 -6.80
N ILE A 97 18.31 8.27 -7.32
CA ILE A 97 17.37 9.22 -6.71
C ILE A 97 15.97 8.60 -6.58
N PHE A 98 15.46 7.99 -7.65
CA PHE A 98 14.12 7.37 -7.62
C PHE A 98 14.08 6.07 -6.80
N TYR A 99 15.20 5.34 -6.70
CA TYR A 99 15.28 4.10 -5.93
C TYR A 99 15.57 4.34 -4.44
N LEU A 100 16.07 5.51 -4.07
CA LEU A 100 16.42 5.86 -2.69
C LEU A 100 15.26 5.64 -1.69
N PRO A 101 13.99 6.05 -1.99
CA PRO A 101 12.86 5.79 -1.09
C PRO A 101 12.60 4.29 -0.86
N VAL A 102 12.87 3.44 -1.85
CA VAL A 102 12.68 1.98 -1.77
C VAL A 102 13.69 1.34 -0.81
N VAL A 103 14.93 1.83 -0.84
CA VAL A 103 16.02 1.33 0.02
C VAL A 103 15.92 1.92 1.43
N THR A 104 15.37 3.13 1.55
CA THR A 104 15.16 3.78 2.84
C THR A 104 14.09 3.00 3.61
N GLY A 105 14.42 2.56 4.81
CA GLY A 105 13.49 1.76 5.63
C GLY A 105 12.12 2.43 5.79
N SER A 106 11.07 1.64 5.73
CA SER A 106 9.66 2.10 5.80
C SER A 106 9.37 2.99 7.02
N VAL A 107 10.05 2.76 8.14
CA VAL A 107 9.92 3.57 9.36
C VAL A 107 10.39 5.01 9.12
N ALA A 108 11.55 5.20 8.49
CA ALA A 108 12.08 6.54 8.22
C ALA A 108 11.17 7.31 7.25
N VAL A 109 10.71 6.65 6.19
CA VAL A 109 9.74 7.23 5.24
C VAL A 109 8.45 7.63 5.94
N THR A 110 7.92 6.75 6.80
CA THR A 110 6.68 7.03 7.55
C THR A 110 6.84 8.24 8.47
N VAL A 111 7.97 8.36 9.17
CA VAL A 111 8.25 9.52 10.05
C VAL A 111 8.30 10.81 9.24
N VAL A 112 9.01 10.83 8.11
CA VAL A 112 9.10 12.01 7.24
C VAL A 112 7.72 12.45 6.77
N TRP A 113 6.91 11.53 6.24
CA TRP A 113 5.55 11.85 5.77
C TRP A 113 4.63 12.32 6.91
N LYS A 114 4.72 11.71 8.10
CA LYS A 114 3.99 12.16 9.28
C LYS A 114 4.33 13.60 9.66
N TRP A 115 5.60 14.00 9.54
CA TRP A 115 6.03 15.38 9.75
C TRP A 115 5.52 16.31 8.66
N MET A 116 5.57 15.90 7.41
CA MET A 116 5.09 16.69 6.28
C MET A 116 3.58 16.97 6.35
N PHE A 117 2.79 15.99 6.80
CA PHE A 117 1.34 16.12 6.99
C PHE A 117 0.92 16.65 8.36
N ASN A 118 1.87 17.06 9.19
CA ASN A 118 1.53 17.56 10.52
C ASN A 118 0.59 18.77 10.46
N ASN A 119 -0.43 18.77 11.35
CA ASN A 119 -1.45 19.83 11.36
C ASN A 119 -0.87 21.20 11.73
N TYR A 120 0.11 21.27 12.64
CA TYR A 120 0.62 22.53 13.18
C TYR A 120 1.81 23.10 12.42
N TYR A 121 2.77 22.27 12.07
CA TYR A 121 4.04 22.66 11.46
C TYR A 121 4.36 21.92 10.15
N GLY A 122 3.38 21.19 9.60
CA GLY A 122 3.57 20.43 8.36
C GLY A 122 3.76 21.32 7.14
N ILE A 123 4.68 20.89 6.26
CA ILE A 123 5.03 21.65 5.05
C ILE A 123 3.84 21.84 4.12
N PHE A 124 2.91 20.89 4.05
CA PHE A 124 1.71 21.01 3.21
C PHE A 124 0.77 22.13 3.67
N ASN A 125 0.57 22.30 4.98
CA ASN A 125 -0.19 23.41 5.52
C ASN A 125 0.52 24.75 5.31
N TYR A 126 1.84 24.77 5.46
CA TYR A 126 2.64 25.97 5.21
C TYR A 126 2.54 26.41 3.74
N LEU A 127 2.78 25.49 2.81
CA LEU A 127 2.70 25.78 1.37
C LEU A 127 1.28 26.13 0.92
N GLY A 128 0.27 25.43 1.44
CA GLY A 128 -1.13 25.71 1.11
C GLY A 128 -1.56 27.10 1.56
N LYS A 129 -1.11 27.56 2.74
CA LYS A 129 -1.38 28.90 3.24
C LYS A 129 -0.61 29.97 2.47
N SER A 130 0.66 29.74 2.21
CA SER A 130 1.49 30.71 1.46
C SER A 130 1.02 30.88 0.01
N ALA A 131 0.44 29.84 -0.59
CA ALA A 131 -0.17 29.88 -1.90
C ALA A 131 -1.62 30.45 -1.91
N GLY A 132 -2.18 30.74 -0.73
CA GLY A 132 -3.56 31.19 -0.60
C GLY A 132 -4.64 30.14 -0.90
N LEU A 133 -4.26 28.86 -0.95
CA LEU A 133 -5.15 27.75 -1.25
C LEU A 133 -5.98 27.30 -0.06
N ILE A 134 -5.47 27.49 1.16
CA ILE A 134 -6.13 27.15 2.41
C ILE A 134 -6.04 28.31 3.38
N SER A 135 -7.13 28.57 4.12
CA SER A 135 -7.17 29.61 5.15
C SER A 135 -6.77 29.09 6.53
N GLU A 136 -7.11 27.84 6.81
CA GLU A 136 -6.85 27.19 8.10
C GLU A 136 -6.00 25.92 7.92
N ASN A 137 -5.44 25.43 9.04
CA ASN A 137 -4.69 24.19 9.01
C ASN A 137 -5.62 23.01 8.78
N ILE A 138 -5.29 22.18 7.79
CA ILE A 138 -6.00 20.94 7.49
C ILE A 138 -5.35 19.80 8.28
N ASN A 139 -6.17 18.98 8.93
CA ASN A 139 -5.72 17.73 9.54
C ASN A 139 -5.70 16.61 8.48
N TRP A 140 -4.65 16.59 7.65
CA TRP A 140 -4.52 15.72 6.49
C TRP A 140 -4.74 14.23 6.76
N LEU A 141 -4.24 13.74 7.89
CA LEU A 141 -4.31 12.31 8.25
C LEU A 141 -5.53 11.98 9.13
N GLY A 142 -6.14 12.99 9.76
CA GLY A 142 -7.29 12.78 10.64
C GLY A 142 -8.65 13.09 9.99
N ASP A 143 -8.67 13.72 8.82
CA ASP A 143 -9.91 13.98 8.07
C ASP A 143 -10.13 12.86 7.04
N GLU A 144 -11.29 12.20 7.12
CA GLU A 144 -11.67 11.08 6.23
C GLU A 144 -11.58 11.44 4.74
N ARG A 145 -11.77 12.72 4.40
CA ARG A 145 -11.72 13.20 3.01
C ARG A 145 -10.32 13.22 2.43
N PHE A 146 -9.31 13.48 3.26
CA PHE A 146 -7.92 13.66 2.81
C PHE A 146 -7.03 12.46 3.12
N ALA A 147 -7.32 11.73 4.20
CA ALA A 147 -6.46 10.64 4.66
C ALA A 147 -6.15 9.59 3.57
N LEU A 148 -7.16 9.20 2.77
CA LEU A 148 -6.98 8.24 1.69
C LEU A 148 -6.06 8.77 0.58
N TRP A 149 -6.21 10.04 0.21
CA TRP A 149 -5.35 10.68 -0.79
C TRP A 149 -3.91 10.85 -0.32
N CYS A 150 -3.72 11.12 0.98
CA CYS A 150 -2.39 11.15 1.58
C CYS A 150 -1.71 9.79 1.50
N ILE A 151 -2.44 8.70 1.77
CA ILE A 151 -1.92 7.33 1.64
C ILE A 151 -1.55 7.04 0.16
N ILE A 152 -2.41 7.39 -0.79
CA ILE A 152 -2.12 7.24 -2.22
C ILE A 152 -0.86 8.01 -2.59
N LEU A 153 -0.69 9.24 -2.14
CA LEU A 153 0.51 10.05 -2.42
C LEU A 153 1.77 9.40 -1.87
N ILE A 154 1.73 8.87 -0.65
CA ILE A 154 2.85 8.15 -0.05
C ILE A 154 3.20 6.90 -0.89
N LEU A 155 2.20 6.12 -1.25
CA LEU A 155 2.38 4.93 -2.09
C LEU A 155 2.98 5.27 -3.44
N LEU A 156 2.51 6.32 -4.10
CA LEU A 156 3.04 6.78 -5.38
C LEU A 156 4.53 7.10 -5.27
N THR A 157 4.94 7.84 -4.24
CA THR A 157 6.34 8.25 -4.08
C THR A 157 7.27 7.11 -3.70
N THR A 158 6.78 6.11 -2.96
CA THR A 158 7.59 4.97 -2.52
C THR A 158 7.63 3.82 -3.52
N SER A 159 6.60 3.68 -4.36
CA SER A 159 6.46 2.53 -5.27
C SER A 159 7.03 2.76 -6.67
N VAL A 160 7.30 4.01 -7.05
CA VAL A 160 7.76 4.36 -8.42
C VAL A 160 9.18 3.88 -8.70
N GLY A 161 10.05 3.82 -7.69
CA GLY A 161 11.48 3.55 -7.89
C GLY A 161 11.78 2.16 -8.47
N GLN A 162 11.09 1.14 -8.00
CA GLN A 162 11.34 -0.23 -8.45
C GLN A 162 10.97 -0.45 -9.93
N PRO A 163 9.80 -0.04 -10.43
CA PRO A 163 9.48 -0.15 -11.86
C PRO A 163 10.42 0.65 -12.77
N ILE A 164 10.88 1.85 -12.37
CA ILE A 164 11.84 2.64 -13.15
C ILE A 164 13.15 1.89 -13.40
N VAL A 165 13.59 1.07 -12.44
CA VAL A 165 14.81 0.27 -12.59
C VAL A 165 14.57 -0.97 -13.45
N LEU A 166 13.34 -1.48 -13.48
CA LEU A 166 12.96 -2.66 -14.26
C LEU A 166 12.73 -2.34 -15.74
N TYR A 167 12.26 -1.15 -16.06
CA TYR A 167 12.02 -0.68 -17.44
C TYR A 167 13.29 -0.05 -18.03
#